data_e0a0c37030859d6dca7708bcc5128c98
#
_entry.id   e0a0c37030859d6dca7708bcc5128c98
#
_cell.length_a   1.000
_cell.length_b   1.000
_cell.length_c   1.000
_cell.angle_alpha   90.00
_cell.angle_beta   90.00
_cell.angle_gamma   90.00
#
_symmetry.space_group_name_H-M   'P 1'
#
loop_
_entity.id
_entity.type
_entity.pdbx_description
1 polymer ?
#
loop_
_entity_poly.entity_id
_entity_poly.type
_entity_poly.pdbx_seq_one_letter_code
_entity_poly.pdbx_strand_id
1 'polypeptide(L)'
;MDLHQLYLDRLRQRDRIEGNFCYLFEVGVVLDGVQPLSDDRDLVAKSLREELQAHEQEIHKLKDIVHLRSKDAEKLNDEIISLNIENSLLQEKLTALQAEYDTLIQRWLAKAQSEADAMNQGLP
;
A
#
# COMPACT_ATOMS: atom_id res chain seq x y z
N MET A 1 -3.31 -46.33 -25.68
CA MET A 1 -2.04 -46.02 -25.01
C MET A 1 -2.30 -45.76 -23.55
N ASP A 2 -1.74 -46.57 -22.74
CA ASP A 2 -1.83 -46.44 -21.30
C ASP A 2 -1.04 -45.19 -20.84
N LEU A 3 -1.64 -44.35 -20.02
CA LEU A 3 -0.99 -43.15 -19.44
C LEU A 3 0.36 -43.51 -18.79
N HIS A 4 0.47 -44.74 -18.25
CA HIS A 4 1.69 -45.22 -17.62
C HIS A 4 2.81 -45.44 -18.62
N GLN A 5 2.53 -45.94 -19.81
CA GLN A 5 3.53 -46.10 -20.88
C GLN A 5 4.01 -44.74 -21.42
N LEU A 6 3.11 -43.78 -21.54
CA LEU A 6 3.45 -42.42 -21.98
C LEU A 6 4.39 -41.73 -20.95
N TYR A 7 4.18 -41.94 -19.67
CA TYR A 7 5.07 -41.44 -18.62
C TYR A 7 6.46 -42.10 -18.67
N LEU A 8 6.51 -43.41 -18.86
CA LEU A 8 7.75 -44.16 -18.98
C LEU A 8 8.56 -43.74 -20.20
N ASP A 9 7.92 -43.48 -21.33
CA ASP A 9 8.59 -43.00 -22.54
C ASP A 9 9.14 -41.59 -22.38
N ARG A 10 8.41 -40.71 -21.70
CA ARG A 10 8.91 -39.34 -21.35
C ARG A 10 10.08 -39.38 -20.38
N LEU A 11 10.05 -40.27 -19.39
CA LEU A 11 11.16 -40.45 -18.45
C LEU A 11 12.41 -41.00 -19.15
N ARG A 12 12.25 -41.98 -20.07
CA ARG A 12 13.36 -42.51 -20.88
C ARG A 12 13.95 -41.46 -21.82
N GLN A 13 13.09 -40.58 -22.36
CA GLN A 13 13.53 -39.50 -23.24
C GLN A 13 14.29 -38.45 -22.45
N ARG A 14 13.86 -38.12 -21.25
CA ARG A 14 14.57 -37.24 -20.31
C ARG A 14 15.93 -37.82 -19.92
N ASP A 15 15.97 -39.08 -19.53
CA ASP A 15 17.21 -39.77 -19.10
C ASP A 15 18.22 -39.85 -20.25
N ARG A 16 17.74 -39.98 -21.49
CA ARG A 16 18.59 -39.92 -22.68
C ARG A 16 19.22 -38.51 -22.90
N ILE A 17 18.44 -37.47 -22.65
CA ILE A 17 18.90 -36.07 -22.78
C ILE A 17 19.88 -35.76 -21.64
N GLU A 18 19.57 -36.17 -20.42
CA GLU A 18 20.44 -35.97 -19.24
C GLU A 18 21.73 -36.79 -19.36
N GLY A 19 21.65 -38.03 -19.91
CA GLY A 19 22.82 -38.84 -20.18
C GLY A 19 23.79 -38.18 -21.19
N ASN A 20 23.26 -37.49 -22.20
CA ASN A 20 24.07 -36.74 -23.14
C ASN A 20 24.71 -35.49 -22.49
N PHE A 21 24.03 -34.87 -21.52
CA PHE A 21 24.58 -33.76 -20.74
C PHE A 21 25.68 -34.22 -19.78
N CYS A 22 25.51 -35.39 -19.10
CA CYS A 22 26.55 -35.99 -18.27
C CYS A 22 27.83 -36.29 -19.06
N TYR A 23 27.68 -36.76 -20.29
CA TYR A 23 28.81 -37.03 -21.17
C TYR A 23 29.59 -35.75 -21.55
N LEU A 24 28.91 -34.63 -21.73
CA LEU A 24 29.51 -33.30 -21.95
C LEU A 24 30.27 -32.80 -20.70
N PHE A 25 29.79 -33.13 -19.51
CA PHE A 25 30.47 -32.81 -18.25
C PHE A 25 31.72 -33.70 -18.02
N GLU A 26 31.66 -35.01 -18.32
CA GLU A 26 32.79 -35.91 -18.19
C GLU A 26 33.91 -35.59 -19.19
N VAL A 27 33.59 -35.23 -20.42
CA VAL A 27 34.56 -34.79 -21.43
C VAL A 27 35.23 -33.45 -21.04
N GLY A 28 34.49 -32.57 -20.35
CA GLY A 28 35.02 -31.32 -19.82
C GLY A 28 36.01 -31.51 -18.67
N VAL A 29 35.91 -32.60 -17.90
CA VAL A 29 36.80 -32.93 -16.77
C VAL A 29 38.14 -33.53 -17.23
N VAL A 30 38.15 -34.16 -18.41
CA VAL A 30 39.35 -34.82 -18.96
C VAL A 30 40.26 -33.86 -19.76
N LEU A 31 39.72 -32.68 -20.17
CA LEU A 31 40.49 -31.63 -20.80
C LEU A 31 41.25 -30.82 -19.73
N ASP A 32 42.55 -30.89 -19.73
CA ASP A 32 43.52 -30.22 -18.85
C ASP A 32 43.45 -28.66 -18.92
N GLY A 33 42.32 -28.11 -19.20
CA GLY A 33 42.00 -26.70 -19.33
C GLY A 33 40.88 -26.22 -18.40
N VAL A 34 40.61 -26.95 -17.31
CA VAL A 34 39.44 -26.69 -16.42
C VAL A 34 39.65 -25.48 -15.50
N GLN A 35 40.88 -25.00 -15.34
CA GLN A 35 41.13 -23.81 -14.50
C GLN A 35 40.46 -22.53 -14.95
N PRO A 36 40.41 -22.13 -16.25
CA PRO A 36 39.69 -20.92 -16.64
C PRO A 36 38.16 -21.00 -16.46
N LEU A 37 37.56 -22.17 -16.54
CA LEU A 37 36.15 -22.40 -16.31
C LEU A 37 35.74 -22.32 -14.84
N SER A 38 36.64 -22.71 -13.92
CA SER A 38 36.42 -22.56 -12.47
C SER A 38 36.55 -21.10 -12.04
N ASP A 39 37.51 -20.38 -12.60
CA ASP A 39 37.73 -18.95 -12.33
C ASP A 39 36.53 -18.12 -12.84
N ASP A 40 35.98 -18.43 -14.03
CA ASP A 40 34.76 -17.80 -14.54
C ASP A 40 33.55 -18.10 -13.66
N ARG A 41 33.43 -19.33 -13.17
CA ARG A 41 32.36 -19.70 -12.23
C ARG A 41 32.48 -18.97 -10.90
N ASP A 42 33.68 -18.83 -10.39
CA ASP A 42 33.94 -18.11 -9.14
C ASP A 42 33.67 -16.61 -9.29
N LEU A 43 33.97 -16.02 -10.44
CA LEU A 43 33.67 -14.65 -10.77
C LEU A 43 32.15 -14.43 -10.87
N VAL A 44 31.42 -15.34 -11.55
CA VAL A 44 29.96 -15.28 -11.64
C VAL A 44 29.31 -15.48 -10.28
N ALA A 45 29.80 -16.41 -9.47
CA ALA A 45 29.32 -16.64 -8.12
C ALA A 45 29.54 -15.41 -7.22
N LYS A 46 30.70 -14.74 -7.37
CA LYS A 46 30.99 -13.51 -6.64
C LYS A 46 30.06 -12.37 -7.08
N SER A 47 29.86 -12.18 -8.38
CA SER A 47 28.93 -11.18 -8.92
C SER A 47 27.52 -11.40 -8.43
N LEU A 48 27.02 -12.64 -8.45
CA LEU A 48 25.70 -12.99 -7.95
C LEU A 48 25.53 -12.74 -6.44
N ARG A 49 26.58 -12.98 -5.65
CA ARG A 49 26.57 -12.68 -4.21
C ARG A 49 26.50 -11.18 -3.95
N GLU A 50 27.25 -10.39 -4.73
CA GLU A 50 27.24 -8.93 -4.64
C GLU A 50 25.86 -8.37 -5.02
N GLU A 51 25.23 -8.89 -6.09
CA GLU A 51 23.87 -8.53 -6.48
C GLU A 51 22.84 -8.93 -5.41
N LEU A 52 22.98 -10.14 -4.86
CA LEU A 52 22.11 -10.62 -3.78
C LEU A 52 22.21 -9.71 -2.55
N GLN A 53 23.41 -9.36 -2.15
CA GLN A 53 23.65 -8.46 -1.02
C GLN A 53 23.08 -7.06 -1.28
N ALA A 54 23.21 -6.54 -2.51
CA ALA A 54 22.63 -5.27 -2.89
C ALA A 54 21.09 -5.31 -2.83
N HIS A 55 20.49 -6.37 -3.35
CA HIS A 55 19.04 -6.55 -3.29
C HIS A 55 18.53 -6.76 -1.86
N GLU A 56 19.26 -7.49 -1.02
CA GLU A 56 18.91 -7.63 0.40
C GLU A 56 18.90 -6.28 1.12
N GLN A 57 19.89 -5.43 0.86
CA GLN A 57 19.94 -4.09 1.41
C GLN A 57 18.78 -3.21 0.90
N GLU A 58 18.44 -3.32 -0.38
CA GLU A 58 17.31 -2.61 -0.96
C GLU A 58 15.97 -3.07 -0.36
N ILE A 59 15.78 -4.36 -0.21
CA ILE A 59 14.60 -4.93 0.46
C ILE A 59 14.50 -4.42 1.89
N HIS A 60 15.60 -4.36 2.62
CA HIS A 60 15.60 -3.85 3.99
C HIS A 60 15.19 -2.37 4.04
N LYS A 61 15.75 -1.55 3.17
CA LYS A 61 15.36 -0.13 3.04
C LYS A 61 13.89 0.05 2.68
N LEU A 62 13.39 -0.75 1.73
CA LEU A 62 11.98 -0.71 1.34
C LEU A 62 11.06 -1.13 2.49
N LYS A 63 11.43 -2.13 3.28
CA LYS A 63 10.69 -2.54 4.47
C LYS A 63 10.62 -1.42 5.52
N ASP A 64 11.73 -0.72 5.73
CA ASP A 64 11.77 0.41 6.66
C ASP A 64 10.87 1.56 6.17
N ILE A 65 10.89 1.85 4.87
CA ILE A 65 10.02 2.86 4.24
C ILE A 65 8.55 2.46 4.38
N VAL A 66 8.21 1.21 4.10
CA VAL A 66 6.83 0.71 4.25
C VAL A 66 6.37 0.82 5.71
N HIS A 67 7.22 0.47 6.66
CA HIS A 67 6.90 0.60 8.08
C HIS A 67 6.66 2.06 8.50
N LEU A 68 7.52 2.97 8.04
CA LEU A 68 7.36 4.40 8.28
C LEU A 68 6.05 4.94 7.67
N ARG A 69 5.76 4.57 6.42
CA ARG A 69 4.54 4.95 5.71
C ARG A 69 3.27 4.41 6.40
N SER A 70 3.35 3.20 6.95
CA SER A 70 2.24 2.62 7.71
C SER A 70 1.94 3.45 8.97
N LYS A 71 2.97 3.86 9.70
CA LYS A 71 2.81 4.74 10.88
C LYS A 71 2.26 6.11 10.51
N ASP A 72 2.72 6.67 9.40
CA ASP A 72 2.21 7.95 8.91
C ASP A 72 0.74 7.84 8.51
N ALA A 73 0.36 6.74 7.86
CA ALA A 73 -1.03 6.46 7.51
C ALA A 73 -1.94 6.32 8.75
N GLU A 74 -1.47 5.68 9.81
CA GLU A 74 -2.19 5.60 11.09
C GLU A 74 -2.42 6.99 11.69
N LYS A 75 -1.38 7.82 11.76
CA LYS A 75 -1.50 9.20 12.25
C LYS A 75 -2.46 10.04 11.43
N LEU A 76 -2.36 9.96 10.09
CA LEU A 76 -3.27 10.67 9.20
C LEU A 76 -4.72 10.21 9.39
N ASN A 77 -4.94 8.92 9.60
CA ASN A 77 -6.26 8.39 9.87
C ASN A 77 -6.84 8.91 11.19
N ASP A 78 -6.02 8.97 12.24
CA ASP A 78 -6.41 9.55 13.53
C ASP A 78 -6.73 11.04 13.40
N GLU A 79 -5.95 11.79 12.62
CA GLU A 79 -6.23 13.20 12.32
C GLU A 79 -7.55 13.38 11.55
N ILE A 80 -7.82 12.53 10.56
CA ILE A 80 -9.08 12.55 9.79
C ILE A 80 -10.26 12.29 10.71
N ILE A 81 -10.17 11.33 11.61
CA ILE A 81 -11.23 11.04 12.60
C ILE A 81 -11.45 12.24 13.51
N SER A 82 -10.38 12.84 14.03
CA SER A 82 -10.44 14.03 14.89
C SER A 82 -11.10 15.21 14.17
N LEU A 83 -10.68 15.49 12.95
CA LEU A 83 -11.25 16.56 12.12
C LEU A 83 -12.72 16.33 11.78
N ASN A 84 -13.12 15.08 11.54
CA ASN A 84 -14.52 14.75 11.32
C ASN A 84 -15.40 15.02 12.55
N ILE A 85 -14.88 14.69 13.74
CA ILE A 85 -15.54 14.99 15.02
C ILE A 85 -15.67 16.50 15.21
N GLU A 86 -14.59 17.24 14.99
CA GLU A 86 -14.60 18.71 15.09
C GLU A 86 -15.57 19.34 14.12
N ASN A 87 -15.60 18.87 12.86
CA ASN A 87 -16.55 19.36 11.86
C ASN A 87 -18.00 19.09 12.28
N SER A 88 -18.30 17.92 12.82
CA SER A 88 -19.64 17.60 13.32
C SER A 88 -20.04 18.53 14.47
N LEU A 89 -19.14 18.76 15.42
CA LEU A 89 -19.37 19.67 16.54
C LEU A 89 -19.59 21.12 16.08
N LEU A 90 -18.80 21.56 15.09
CA LEU A 90 -18.94 22.90 14.51
C LEU A 90 -20.27 23.06 13.78
N GLN A 91 -20.71 22.04 13.04
CA GLN A 91 -22.01 22.03 12.38
C GLN A 91 -23.16 22.10 13.40
N GLU A 92 -23.09 21.31 14.49
CA GLU A 92 -24.08 21.37 15.57
C GLU A 92 -24.14 22.75 16.20
N LYS A 93 -22.99 23.36 16.53
CA LYS A 93 -22.93 24.71 17.08
C LYS A 93 -23.50 25.75 16.12
N LEU A 94 -23.20 25.60 14.83
CA LEU A 94 -23.69 26.53 13.80
C LEU A 94 -25.20 26.43 13.66
N THR A 95 -25.77 25.22 13.63
CA THR A 95 -27.22 25.04 13.57
C THR A 95 -27.91 25.55 14.82
N ALA A 96 -27.33 25.30 16.00
CA ALA A 96 -27.86 25.83 17.27
C ALA A 96 -27.86 27.37 17.28
N LEU A 97 -26.74 27.98 16.87
CA LEU A 97 -26.59 29.43 16.80
C LEU A 97 -27.58 30.06 15.79
N GLN A 98 -27.80 29.43 14.64
CA GLN A 98 -28.80 29.88 13.68
C GLN A 98 -30.22 29.82 14.26
N ALA A 99 -30.56 28.75 14.96
CA ALA A 99 -31.86 28.61 15.63
C ALA A 99 -32.05 29.68 16.72
N GLU A 100 -31.03 29.98 17.51
CA GLU A 100 -31.05 31.07 18.49
C GLU A 100 -31.22 32.44 17.83
N TYR A 101 -30.52 32.67 16.74
CA TYR A 101 -30.59 33.88 15.95
C TYR A 101 -32.00 34.10 15.37
N ASP A 102 -32.55 33.08 14.75
CA ASP A 102 -33.91 33.12 14.20
C ASP A 102 -34.95 33.37 15.29
N THR A 103 -34.81 32.74 16.44
CA THR A 103 -35.66 32.97 17.61
C THR A 103 -35.57 34.40 18.10
N LEU A 104 -34.38 34.97 18.17
CA LEU A 104 -34.12 36.34 18.57
C LEU A 104 -34.77 37.34 17.59
N ILE A 105 -34.61 37.11 16.29
CA ILE A 105 -35.23 37.94 15.26
C ILE A 105 -36.74 37.88 15.36
N GLN A 106 -37.33 36.72 15.53
CA GLN A 106 -38.78 36.55 15.68
C GLN A 106 -39.32 37.31 16.92
N ARG A 107 -38.63 37.22 18.05
CA ARG A 107 -38.98 37.98 19.26
C ARG A 107 -38.88 39.48 19.03
N TRP A 108 -37.82 39.93 18.36
CA TRP A 108 -37.64 41.32 18.05
C TRP A 108 -38.73 41.85 17.09
N LEU A 109 -39.04 41.12 16.05
CA LEU A 109 -40.12 41.45 15.12
C LEU A 109 -41.49 41.48 15.81
N ALA A 110 -41.79 40.50 16.65
CA ALA A 110 -43.05 40.48 17.41
C ALA A 110 -43.17 41.66 18.36
N LYS A 111 -42.05 42.03 19.03
CA LYS A 111 -42.00 43.20 19.89
C LYS A 111 -42.20 44.52 19.10
N ALA A 112 -41.52 44.66 17.97
CA ALA A 112 -41.62 45.83 17.10
C ALA A 112 -43.07 46.00 16.55
N GLN A 113 -43.68 44.90 16.17
CA GLN A 113 -45.05 44.88 15.72
C GLN A 113 -46.06 45.26 16.83
N SER A 114 -45.88 44.71 18.02
CA SER A 114 -46.67 45.06 19.20
C SER A 114 -46.56 46.54 19.56
N GLU A 115 -45.35 47.11 19.50
CA GLU A 115 -45.13 48.52 19.74
C GLU A 115 -45.77 49.38 18.66
N ALA A 116 -45.68 49.01 17.38
CA ALA A 116 -46.31 49.71 16.29
C ALA A 116 -47.86 49.66 16.40
N ASP A 117 -48.41 48.51 16.76
CA ASP A 117 -49.87 48.36 16.99
C ASP A 117 -50.35 49.22 18.18
N ALA A 118 -49.58 49.27 19.26
CA ALA A 118 -49.87 50.12 20.40
C ALA A 118 -49.85 51.62 20.03
N MET A 119 -48.90 52.06 19.20
CA MET A 119 -48.85 53.40 18.68
C MET A 119 -50.05 53.73 17.76
N ASN A 120 -50.43 52.83 16.91
CA ASN A 120 -51.57 53.01 16.01
C ASN A 120 -52.91 53.05 16.76
N GLN A 121 -53.02 52.32 17.87
CA GLN A 121 -54.20 52.38 18.72
C GLN A 121 -54.31 53.66 19.55
N GLY A 122 -53.19 54.30 19.84
CA GLY A 122 -53.13 55.56 20.54
C GLY A 122 -53.35 56.79 19.68
N LEU A 123 -53.52 56.67 18.35
CA LEU A 123 -53.79 57.75 17.44
C LEU A 123 -55.36 57.95 17.35
N PRO A 124 -55.85 59.18 17.53
CA PRO A 124 -57.31 59.46 17.33
C PRO A 124 -57.77 59.30 15.89
#